data_360973ffbdd9b0087d45b91a5e2df5cd
#
_entry.id   360973ffbdd9b0087d45b91a5e2df5cd
#
_cell.length_a   1.000
_cell.length_b   1.000
_cell.length_c   1.000
_cell.angle_alpha   90.00
_cell.angle_beta   90.00
_cell.angle_gamma   90.00
#
_symmetry.space_group_name_H-M   'P 1'
#
loop_
_entity.id
_entity.type
_entity.pdbx_description
1 polymer ?
#
loop_
_entity_poly.entity_id
_entity_poly.type
_entity_poly.pdbx_seq_one_letter_code
_entity_poly.pdbx_strand_id
1 'polypeptide(L)'
;MFKLTAEAAAQVKVAALQSGTEGMALRLAARKKDDGSIEYAMGFDEPSEDDIRVESSDITIVMAPEYVPLLDTAVLDFAKLDDSDEVQFIFINPQDANFSPAD
;
A
#
# COMPACT_ATOMS: atom_id res chain seq x y z
N MET A 1 -2.54 11.35 -4.25
CA MET A 1 -1.52 10.93 -3.28
C MET A 1 -1.93 9.61 -2.66
N PHE A 2 -0.99 8.72 -2.45
CA PHE A 2 -1.28 7.40 -1.85
C PHE A 2 -1.96 7.54 -0.49
N LYS A 3 -2.96 6.69 -0.24
CA LYS A 3 -3.72 6.74 1.02
C LYS A 3 -3.92 5.34 1.59
N LEU A 4 -4.04 5.30 2.94
CA LEU A 4 -4.48 4.12 3.66
C LEU A 4 -5.89 4.38 4.20
N THR A 5 -6.74 3.35 4.15
CA THR A 5 -7.98 3.43 4.90
C THR A 5 -7.68 3.25 6.40
N ALA A 6 -8.62 3.60 7.26
CA ALA A 6 -8.45 3.41 8.70
C ALA A 6 -8.23 1.94 9.05
N GLU A 7 -8.92 1.04 8.37
CA GLU A 7 -8.78 -0.40 8.56
C GLU A 7 -7.39 -0.89 8.17
N ALA A 8 -6.86 -0.41 7.03
CA ALA A 8 -5.53 -0.76 6.59
C ALA A 8 -4.48 -0.22 7.57
N ALA A 9 -4.62 1.01 8.02
CA ALA A 9 -3.68 1.61 8.97
C ALA A 9 -3.64 0.83 10.28
N ALA A 10 -4.80 0.43 10.80
CA ALA A 10 -4.87 -0.37 12.02
C ALA A 10 -4.14 -1.70 11.84
N GLN A 11 -4.33 -2.36 10.70
CA GLN A 11 -3.69 -3.64 10.44
C GLN A 11 -2.18 -3.50 10.24
N VAL A 12 -1.73 -2.41 9.61
CA VAL A 12 -0.30 -2.14 9.49
C VAL A 12 0.34 -2.02 10.87
N LYS A 13 -0.31 -1.32 11.79
CA LYS A 13 0.20 -1.18 13.17
C LYS A 13 0.29 -2.54 13.86
N VAL A 14 -0.72 -3.39 13.71
CA VAL A 14 -0.70 -4.74 14.28
C VAL A 14 0.44 -5.56 13.70
N ALA A 15 0.62 -5.51 12.38
CA ALA A 15 1.68 -6.24 11.71
C ALA A 15 3.06 -5.77 12.18
N ALA A 16 3.26 -4.47 12.37
CA ALA A 16 4.51 -3.92 12.87
C ALA A 16 4.83 -4.42 14.28
N LEU A 17 3.82 -4.46 15.15
CA LEU A 17 3.98 -5.01 16.50
C LEU A 17 4.36 -6.48 16.47
N GLN A 18 3.70 -7.27 15.64
CA GLN A 18 3.94 -8.70 15.55
C GLN A 18 5.33 -9.04 15.00
N SER A 19 5.86 -8.20 14.12
CA SER A 19 7.17 -8.43 13.49
C SER A 19 8.32 -7.71 14.19
N GLY A 20 8.02 -6.90 15.23
CA GLY A 20 9.04 -6.14 15.93
C GLY A 20 9.61 -4.99 15.13
N THR A 21 8.84 -4.44 14.20
CA THR A 21 9.29 -3.36 13.30
C THR A 21 8.57 -2.04 13.54
N GLU A 22 8.12 -1.80 14.75
CA GLU A 22 7.29 -0.65 15.11
C GLU A 22 7.88 0.71 14.76
N GLY A 23 9.19 0.83 14.75
CA GLY A 23 9.86 2.10 14.43
C GLY A 23 10.14 2.29 12.95
N MET A 24 9.74 1.34 12.11
CA MET A 24 10.03 1.39 10.68
C MET A 24 8.86 1.94 9.89
N ALA A 25 9.16 2.45 8.70
CA ALA A 25 8.13 2.90 7.76
C ALA A 25 7.59 1.74 6.94
N LEU A 26 6.42 1.93 6.38
CA LEU A 26 5.85 0.99 5.41
C LEU A 26 6.44 1.34 4.03
N ARG A 27 7.26 0.45 3.49
CA ARG A 27 7.86 0.65 2.16
C ARG A 27 6.99 0.00 1.11
N LEU A 28 6.67 0.77 0.08
CA LEU A 28 5.88 0.31 -1.05
C LEU A 28 6.70 0.31 -2.32
N ALA A 29 6.40 -0.65 -3.18
CA ALA A 29 6.91 -0.70 -4.54
C ALA A 29 5.79 -1.11 -5.48
N ALA A 30 5.90 -0.73 -6.74
CA ALA A 30 4.90 -1.08 -7.74
C ALA A 30 5.58 -1.24 -9.09
N ARG A 31 5.07 -2.15 -9.89
CA ARG A 31 5.58 -2.36 -11.24
C ARG A 31 4.40 -2.63 -12.17
N LYS A 32 4.36 -1.91 -13.29
CA LYS A 32 3.34 -2.13 -14.30
C LYS A 32 3.79 -3.25 -15.23
N LYS A 33 2.93 -4.25 -15.38
CA LYS A 33 3.21 -5.38 -16.26
C LYS A 33 2.79 -5.07 -17.69
N ASP A 34 3.19 -5.93 -18.63
CA ASP A 34 2.90 -5.75 -20.05
C ASP A 34 1.41 -5.73 -20.36
N ASP A 35 0.60 -6.41 -19.54
CA ASP A 35 -0.84 -6.44 -19.72
C ASP A 35 -1.57 -5.23 -19.11
N GLY A 36 -0.82 -4.29 -18.55
CA GLY A 36 -1.38 -3.09 -17.92
C GLY A 36 -1.73 -3.25 -16.46
N SER A 37 -1.64 -4.47 -15.91
CA SER A 37 -1.86 -4.66 -14.48
C SER A 37 -0.66 -4.19 -13.69
N ILE A 38 -0.86 -3.93 -12.40
CA ILE A 38 0.21 -3.45 -11.51
C ILE A 38 0.45 -4.49 -10.43
N GLU A 39 1.73 -4.86 -10.26
CA GLU A 39 2.17 -5.68 -9.14
C GLU A 39 2.61 -4.76 -8.01
N TYR A 40 2.21 -5.09 -6.79
CA TYR A 40 2.56 -4.32 -5.61
C TYR A 40 3.38 -5.16 -4.66
N ALA A 41 4.31 -4.50 -3.96
CA ALA A 41 5.04 -5.12 -2.87
C ALA A 41 5.04 -4.16 -1.70
N MET A 42 4.99 -4.69 -0.48
CA MET A 42 5.09 -3.87 0.71
C MET A 42 5.81 -4.63 1.81
N GLY A 43 6.46 -3.87 2.69
CA GLY A 43 7.16 -4.41 3.83
C GLY A 43 7.57 -3.27 4.75
N PHE A 44 8.19 -3.60 5.87
CA PHE A 44 8.70 -2.59 6.79
C PHE A 44 10.18 -2.37 6.55
N ASP A 45 10.59 -1.11 6.51
CA ASP A 45 11.98 -0.76 6.24
C ASP A 45 12.28 0.61 6.82
N GLU A 46 13.56 0.93 6.94
CA GLU A 46 13.99 2.25 7.36
C GLU A 46 13.96 3.19 6.17
N PRO A 47 13.48 4.45 6.36
CA PRO A 47 13.51 5.42 5.28
C PRO A 47 14.94 5.74 4.85
N SER A 48 15.14 5.91 3.54
CA SER A 48 16.42 6.41 3.02
C SER A 48 16.26 7.86 2.56
N GLU A 49 17.39 8.51 2.27
CA GLU A 49 17.39 9.92 1.88
C GLU A 49 16.62 10.16 0.58
N ASP A 50 16.65 9.18 -0.32
CA ASP A 50 16.03 9.32 -1.63
C ASP A 50 14.55 8.96 -1.64
N ASP A 51 14.03 8.45 -0.53
CA ASP A 51 12.64 8.04 -0.47
C ASP A 51 11.68 9.23 -0.45
N ILE A 52 10.57 9.07 -1.15
CA ILE A 52 9.43 9.96 -1.00
C ILE A 52 8.63 9.47 0.19
N ARG A 53 8.33 10.38 1.11
CA ARG A 53 7.58 10.07 2.32
C ARG A 53 6.16 10.61 2.22
N VAL A 54 5.20 9.78 2.59
CA VAL A 54 3.80 10.15 2.69
C VAL A 54 3.30 9.71 4.05
N GLU A 55 2.53 10.53 4.72
CA GLU A 55 1.88 10.12 5.97
C GLU A 55 0.39 10.03 5.74
N SER A 56 -0.19 8.92 6.15
CA SER A 56 -1.62 8.67 6.05
C SER A 56 -2.06 7.88 7.26
N SER A 57 -3.08 8.36 7.98
CA SER A 57 -3.63 7.69 9.15
C SER A 57 -2.56 7.33 10.20
N ASP A 58 -1.63 8.24 10.43
CA ASP A 58 -0.51 8.10 11.38
C ASP A 58 0.51 7.05 10.99
N ILE A 59 0.50 6.59 9.76
CA ILE A 59 1.50 5.66 9.22
C ILE A 59 2.44 6.43 8.29
N THR A 60 3.73 6.28 8.50
CA THR A 60 4.74 6.80 7.58
C THR A 60 4.95 5.80 6.46
N ILE A 61 4.75 6.24 5.24
CA ILE A 61 4.90 5.42 4.04
C ILE A 61 6.06 5.96 3.24
N VAL A 62 6.93 5.08 2.76
CA VAL A 62 8.06 5.47 1.92
C VAL A 62 8.03 4.68 0.62
N MET A 63 8.50 5.31 -0.43
CA MET A 63 8.59 4.68 -1.74
C MET A 63 9.72 5.35 -2.52
N ALA A 64 10.38 4.59 -3.40
CA ALA A 64 11.35 5.18 -4.30
C ALA A 64 10.63 6.13 -5.27
N PRO A 65 11.27 7.24 -5.67
CA PRO A 65 10.62 8.22 -6.55
C PRO A 65 10.04 7.63 -7.83
N GLU A 66 10.68 6.60 -8.36
CA GLU A 66 10.24 5.94 -9.60
C GLU A 66 8.86 5.29 -9.49
N TYR A 67 8.41 4.96 -8.28
CA TYR A 67 7.12 4.32 -8.07
C TYR A 67 5.98 5.31 -7.82
N VAL A 68 6.31 6.58 -7.59
CA VAL A 68 5.30 7.59 -7.27
C VAL A 68 4.20 7.69 -8.33
N PRO A 69 4.53 7.74 -9.63
CA PRO A 69 3.47 7.84 -10.64
C PRO A 69 2.47 6.68 -10.63
N LEU A 70 2.91 5.48 -10.24
CA LEU A 70 2.01 4.32 -10.16
C LEU A 70 1.23 4.29 -8.85
N LEU A 71 1.81 4.80 -7.77
CA LEU A 71 1.21 4.70 -6.43
C LEU A 71 0.40 5.93 -6.04
N ASP A 72 0.56 7.04 -6.74
CA ASP A 72 -0.05 8.32 -6.36
C ASP A 72 -1.58 8.25 -6.32
N THR A 73 -2.19 7.45 -7.17
CA THR A 73 -3.64 7.29 -7.24
C THR A 73 -4.16 6.09 -6.45
N ALA A 74 -3.27 5.36 -5.80
CA ALA A 74 -3.64 4.11 -5.13
C ALA A 74 -4.16 4.36 -3.71
N VAL A 75 -5.05 3.47 -3.29
CA VAL A 75 -5.53 3.38 -1.91
C VAL A 75 -5.27 1.96 -1.43
N LEU A 76 -4.72 1.80 -0.23
CA LEU A 76 -4.58 0.49 0.39
C LEU A 76 -5.69 0.33 1.43
N ASP A 77 -6.49 -0.70 1.26
CA ASP A 77 -7.57 -1.06 2.16
C ASP A 77 -7.30 -2.43 2.79
N PHE A 78 -7.99 -2.72 3.86
CA PHE A 78 -7.94 -4.03 4.51
C PHE A 78 -9.37 -4.49 4.73
N ALA A 79 -9.82 -5.43 3.90
CA ALA A 79 -11.22 -5.81 3.85
C ALA A 79 -11.36 -7.23 3.32
N LYS A 80 -12.56 -7.76 3.43
CA LYS A 80 -12.88 -9.05 2.82
C LYS A 80 -13.07 -8.86 1.32
N LEU A 81 -12.51 -9.78 0.55
CA LEU A 81 -12.85 -9.88 -0.85
C LEU A 81 -14.20 -10.57 -1.00
N ASP A 82 -14.87 -10.33 -2.11
CA ASP A 82 -16.11 -11.02 -2.42
C ASP A 82 -15.89 -12.53 -2.37
N ASP A 83 -16.82 -13.25 -1.81
CA ASP A 83 -16.78 -14.71 -1.71
C ASP A 83 -15.70 -15.27 -0.79
N SER A 84 -15.01 -14.43 -0.04
CA SER A 84 -13.99 -14.89 0.91
C SER A 84 -14.34 -14.48 2.33
N ASP A 85 -14.08 -15.37 3.28
CA ASP A 85 -14.20 -15.04 4.71
C ASP A 85 -12.93 -14.41 5.26
N GLU A 86 -11.86 -14.38 4.47
CA GLU A 86 -10.59 -13.83 4.91
C GLU A 86 -10.47 -12.36 4.60
N VAL A 87 -9.93 -11.60 5.57
CA VAL A 87 -9.64 -10.19 5.41
C VAL A 87 -8.20 -10.07 4.93
N GLN A 88 -7.97 -9.23 3.93
CA GLN A 88 -6.62 -9.05 3.38
C GLN A 88 -6.42 -7.64 2.87
N PHE A 89 -5.14 -7.29 2.66
CA PHE A 89 -4.81 -6.01 2.07
C PHE A 89 -5.20 -5.98 0.60
N ILE A 90 -5.82 -4.88 0.19
CA ILE A 90 -6.29 -4.70 -1.19
C ILE A 90 -5.76 -3.36 -1.67
N PHE A 91 -5.05 -3.37 -2.81
CA PHE A 91 -4.66 -2.13 -3.49
C PHE A 91 -5.74 -1.76 -4.49
N ILE A 92 -6.27 -0.56 -4.35
CA ILE A 92 -7.29 -0.01 -5.24
C ILE A 92 -6.63 1.11 -6.04
N ASN A 93 -6.49 0.92 -7.34
CA ASN A 93 -5.74 1.87 -8.16
C ASN A 93 -6.37 1.98 -9.56
N PRO A 94 -6.89 3.15 -9.93
CA PRO A 94 -7.51 3.33 -11.25
C PRO A 94 -6.57 3.11 -12.43
N GLN A 95 -5.27 3.18 -12.20
CA GLN A 95 -4.28 2.94 -13.27
C GLN A 95 -4.06 1.46 -13.56
N ASP A 96 -4.51 0.58 -12.65
CA ASP A 96 -4.33 -0.86 -12.81
C ASP A 96 -5.38 -1.40 -13.78
N ALA A 97 -4.96 -2.20 -14.76
CA ALA A 97 -5.88 -2.82 -15.71
C ALA A 97 -6.94 -3.71 -15.03
N ASN A 98 -6.63 -4.19 -13.83
CA ASN A 98 -7.57 -4.99 -13.05
C ASN A 98 -8.51 -4.15 -12.18
N PHE A 99 -8.40 -2.83 -12.25
CA PHE A 99 -9.25 -1.95 -11.46
C PHE A 99 -10.71 -2.11 -11.85
N SER A 100 -11.55 -2.31 -10.86
CA SER A 100 -12.98 -2.40 -11.05
C SER A 100 -13.64 -1.36 -10.14
N PRO A 101 -14.17 -0.26 -10.71
CA PRO A 101 -14.77 0.76 -9.87
C PRO A 101 -16.00 0.21 -9.15
N ALA A 102 -16.17 0.65 -7.91
CA ALA A 102 -17.35 0.31 -7.14
C ALA A 102 -18.56 1.02 -7.76
N ASP A 103 -19.61 0.30 -7.95
CA ASP A 103 -20.86 0.84 -8.50
C ASP A 103 -21.69 1.51 -7.42
#